data_0c8e6632cab602e10a112d83041a251d
#
_entry.id   0c8e6632cab602e10a112d83041a251d
#
_cell.length_a   1.000
_cell.length_b   1.000
_cell.length_c   1.000
_cell.angle_alpha   90.00
_cell.angle_beta   90.00
_cell.angle_gamma   90.00
#
_symmetry.space_group_name_H-M   'P 1'
#
loop_
_entity.id
_entity.type
_entity.pdbx_description
1 polymer ?
#
loop_
_entity_poly.entity_id
_entity_poly.type
_entity_poly.pdbx_seq_one_letter_code
_entity_poly.pdbx_strand_id
1 'polypeptide(L)'
;MQRDLCFYKGQNGLFSLEETVGKILSKRLLVVFADRSLLALLPRGTWIGGVCTRFFARGECVRTGKELFVIDLTDVVQDHRIEVYPDFALESLQGDMSNAGFSFLMIPSYSVVHRLAGIQFVARRWNESSPIMGCVVAADVGSSLMQESVVVDGQRGAMYTDSAVVLHCKLFAGDRARLEVINPFSADMQSDVISFSTSSLVLRECLVNGKTWNFADYIRQRGIQEGVPLVGNVQGMTQNVSLLFPLGKQSVTASSAVLPLIPYRFAKSSEMLDERYVEVARRATRTVVASVHGYGNYEMMSRASESMEIFSGPFVLGEIAMLLTNQVTVNLVVSSAGEKVWS
;
A
#
# COMPACT_ATOMS: atom_id res chain seq x y z
N MET A 1 11.37 -34.46 -6.00
CA MET A 1 10.69 -33.89 -7.17
C MET A 1 10.45 -32.42 -6.86
N GLN A 2 11.43 -31.60 -7.21
CA GLN A 2 11.37 -30.14 -7.03
C GLN A 2 10.26 -29.63 -7.96
N ARG A 3 9.13 -29.25 -7.40
CA ARG A 3 8.14 -28.47 -8.15
C ARG A 3 8.75 -27.10 -8.30
N ASP A 4 9.11 -26.76 -9.51
CA ASP A 4 9.48 -25.42 -9.93
C ASP A 4 8.38 -24.48 -9.43
N LEU A 5 8.71 -23.66 -8.44
CA LEU A 5 7.96 -22.48 -8.06
C LEU A 5 8.03 -21.56 -9.28
N CYS A 6 7.10 -21.75 -10.23
CA CYS A 6 6.91 -20.86 -11.35
C CYS A 6 6.35 -19.54 -10.82
N PHE A 7 7.20 -18.74 -10.17
CA PHE A 7 6.98 -17.32 -10.12
C PHE A 7 6.96 -16.84 -11.57
N TYR A 8 5.92 -16.12 -11.94
CA TYR A 8 5.82 -15.48 -13.26
C TYR A 8 6.94 -14.45 -13.41
N LYS A 9 8.17 -14.95 -13.66
CA LYS A 9 9.29 -14.13 -14.06
C LYS A 9 8.91 -13.46 -15.37
N GLY A 10 8.65 -12.15 -15.32
CA GLY A 10 8.43 -11.33 -16.50
C GLY A 10 7.13 -10.53 -16.57
N GLN A 11 6.16 -10.76 -15.67
CA GLN A 11 4.91 -9.97 -15.66
C GLN A 11 5.01 -8.72 -14.79
N ASN A 12 5.71 -8.78 -13.66
CA ASN A 12 5.84 -7.67 -12.70
C ASN A 12 7.32 -7.24 -12.57
N GLY A 13 7.58 -5.95 -12.50
CA GLY A 13 8.93 -5.42 -12.30
C GLY A 13 9.16 -4.06 -12.92
N LEU A 14 10.45 -3.71 -13.01
CA LEU A 14 10.89 -2.46 -13.64
C LEU A 14 11.06 -2.63 -15.15
N PHE A 15 10.46 -1.74 -15.90
CA PHE A 15 10.46 -1.69 -17.37
C PHE A 15 10.83 -0.29 -17.86
N SER A 16 11.40 -0.21 -19.05
CA SER A 16 11.58 1.05 -19.75
C SER A 16 10.24 1.67 -20.19
N LEU A 17 10.27 2.94 -20.54
CA LEU A 17 9.10 3.63 -21.11
C LEU A 17 8.61 2.92 -22.39
N GLU A 18 9.53 2.55 -23.28
CA GLU A 18 9.22 1.89 -24.54
C GLU A 18 8.53 0.53 -24.35
N GLU A 19 9.06 -0.32 -23.46
CA GLU A 19 8.46 -1.61 -23.12
C GLU A 19 7.06 -1.45 -22.50
N THR A 20 6.89 -0.46 -21.61
CA THR A 20 5.60 -0.18 -20.98
C THR A 20 4.58 0.31 -22.00
N VAL A 21 4.98 1.21 -22.91
CA VAL A 21 4.14 1.65 -24.04
C VAL A 21 3.74 0.47 -24.91
N GLY A 22 4.68 -0.42 -25.24
CA GLY A 22 4.40 -1.65 -25.99
C GLY A 22 3.35 -2.54 -25.31
N LYS A 23 3.43 -2.72 -24.00
CA LYS A 23 2.41 -3.44 -23.20
C LYS A 23 1.04 -2.77 -23.29
N ILE A 24 0.96 -1.45 -23.15
CA ILE A 24 -0.30 -0.70 -23.22
C ILE A 24 -0.92 -0.82 -24.62
N LEU A 25 -0.13 -0.64 -25.66
CA LEU A 25 -0.61 -0.77 -27.05
C LEU A 25 -1.06 -2.21 -27.39
N SER A 26 -0.49 -3.19 -26.71
CA SER A 26 -0.92 -4.60 -26.78
C SER A 26 -2.17 -4.89 -25.93
N LYS A 27 -2.85 -3.85 -25.41
CA LYS A 27 -4.09 -3.94 -24.62
C LYS A 27 -3.95 -4.77 -23.33
N ARG A 28 -2.77 -4.78 -22.74
CA ARG A 28 -2.56 -5.42 -21.44
C ARG A 28 -3.22 -4.61 -20.31
N LEU A 29 -3.72 -5.30 -19.30
CA LEU A 29 -4.30 -4.70 -18.08
C LEU A 29 -3.19 -4.45 -17.06
N LEU A 30 -2.85 -3.18 -16.84
CA LEU A 30 -1.67 -2.82 -16.06
C LEU A 30 -1.99 -1.95 -14.83
N VAL A 31 -1.17 -2.12 -13.78
CA VAL A 31 -1.00 -1.16 -12.70
C VAL A 31 0.42 -0.61 -12.79
N VAL A 32 0.58 0.71 -12.89
CA VAL A 32 1.85 1.35 -13.20
C VAL A 32 2.26 2.35 -12.13
N PHE A 33 3.50 2.25 -11.68
CA PHE A 33 4.10 3.22 -10.77
C PHE A 33 5.35 3.83 -11.40
N ALA A 34 5.45 5.15 -11.39
CA ALA A 34 6.59 5.85 -11.96
C ALA A 34 6.67 7.29 -11.46
N ASP A 35 7.73 7.99 -11.87
CA ASP A 35 7.79 9.45 -11.81
C ASP A 35 6.63 10.06 -12.61
N ARG A 36 6.13 11.23 -12.14
CA ARG A 36 5.01 11.94 -12.80
C ARG A 36 5.29 12.24 -14.27
N SER A 37 6.52 12.59 -14.61
CA SER A 37 6.92 12.89 -15.98
C SER A 37 6.81 11.68 -16.92
N LEU A 38 7.13 10.49 -16.43
CA LEU A 38 6.99 9.24 -17.19
C LEU A 38 5.52 8.83 -17.34
N LEU A 39 4.71 8.95 -16.26
CA LEU A 39 3.27 8.68 -16.32
C LEU A 39 2.57 9.56 -17.35
N ALA A 40 3.00 10.83 -17.48
CA ALA A 40 2.44 11.78 -18.45
C ALA A 40 2.73 11.42 -19.92
N LEU A 41 3.75 10.60 -20.18
CA LEU A 41 4.13 10.14 -21.53
C LEU A 41 3.41 8.87 -21.95
N LEU A 42 2.72 8.19 -21.05
CA LEU A 42 2.03 6.94 -21.37
C LEU A 42 0.78 7.19 -22.23
N PRO A 43 0.54 6.37 -23.26
CA PRO A 43 -0.65 6.47 -24.08
C PRO A 43 -1.90 6.03 -23.30
N ARG A 44 -3.06 6.43 -23.80
CA ARG A 44 -4.32 5.89 -23.30
C ARG A 44 -4.38 4.38 -23.47
N GLY A 45 -4.94 3.70 -22.48
CA GLY A 45 -5.04 2.24 -22.49
C GLY A 45 -5.68 1.71 -21.22
N THR A 46 -5.66 0.42 -21.05
CA THR A 46 -6.29 -0.27 -19.93
C THR A 46 -5.32 -0.35 -18.74
N TRP A 47 -5.12 0.78 -18.08
CA TRP A 47 -4.22 0.83 -16.93
C TRP A 47 -4.63 1.91 -15.93
N ILE A 48 -4.21 1.71 -14.67
CA ILE A 48 -4.21 2.74 -13.66
C ILE A 48 -2.77 3.01 -13.22
N GLY A 49 -2.48 4.20 -12.68
CA GLY A 49 -1.13 4.51 -12.25
C GLY A 49 -1.07 5.46 -11.06
N GLY A 50 0.09 5.48 -10.42
CA GLY A 50 0.38 6.38 -9.32
C GLY A 50 1.85 6.77 -9.26
N VAL A 51 2.12 7.97 -8.74
CA VAL A 51 3.49 8.46 -8.60
C VAL A 51 4.23 7.68 -7.53
N CYS A 52 5.36 7.08 -7.93
CA CYS A 52 6.31 6.45 -7.04
C CYS A 52 7.68 6.38 -7.73
N THR A 53 8.77 6.61 -7.01
CA THR A 53 10.13 6.58 -7.56
C THR A 53 11.05 5.60 -6.84
N ARG A 54 10.53 4.88 -5.83
CA ARG A 54 11.29 3.91 -5.05
C ARG A 54 10.61 2.55 -5.11
N PHE A 55 11.40 1.52 -5.35
CA PHE A 55 10.90 0.17 -5.58
C PHE A 55 11.79 -0.86 -4.90
N PHE A 56 11.20 -1.96 -4.45
CA PHE A 56 11.92 -3.18 -4.20
C PHE A 56 11.80 -4.05 -5.46
N ALA A 57 12.91 -4.32 -6.11
CA ALA A 57 12.93 -5.09 -7.34
C ALA A 57 14.30 -5.76 -7.52
N ARG A 58 14.32 -6.97 -8.06
CA ARG A 58 15.56 -7.75 -8.28
C ARG A 58 16.35 -8.01 -7.00
N GLY A 59 15.66 -8.11 -5.86
CA GLY A 59 16.29 -8.32 -4.54
C GLY A 59 16.91 -7.09 -3.91
N GLU A 60 16.71 -5.89 -4.46
CA GLU A 60 17.29 -4.65 -3.97
C GLU A 60 16.30 -3.49 -3.96
N CYS A 61 16.63 -2.48 -3.14
CA CYS A 61 15.90 -1.21 -3.12
C CYS A 61 16.43 -0.28 -4.21
N VAL A 62 15.59 0.02 -5.20
CA VAL A 62 15.93 0.84 -6.36
C VAL A 62 15.21 2.18 -6.29
N ARG A 63 15.93 3.28 -6.51
CA ARG A 63 15.35 4.59 -6.79
C ARG A 63 15.60 4.93 -8.25
N THR A 64 14.55 5.14 -9.01
CA THR A 64 14.65 5.47 -10.43
C THR A 64 13.58 6.49 -10.85
N GLY A 65 13.97 7.41 -11.73
CA GLY A 65 13.07 8.29 -12.47
C GLY A 65 13.07 7.98 -13.96
N LYS A 66 13.64 6.83 -14.36
CA LYS A 66 13.81 6.43 -15.77
C LYS A 66 13.06 5.14 -16.13
N GLU A 67 12.70 4.35 -15.13
CA GLU A 67 11.98 3.10 -15.28
C GLU A 67 10.62 3.19 -14.60
N LEU A 68 9.69 2.38 -15.05
CA LEU A 68 8.34 2.24 -14.52
C LEU A 68 8.21 0.86 -13.88
N PHE A 69 7.63 0.81 -12.69
CA PHE A 69 7.25 -0.45 -12.10
C PHE A 69 5.85 -0.83 -12.61
N VAL A 70 5.75 -1.99 -13.24
CA VAL A 70 4.53 -2.46 -13.88
C VAL A 70 4.09 -3.76 -13.24
N ILE A 71 2.80 -3.85 -12.90
CA ILE A 71 2.10 -5.06 -12.52
C ILE A 71 1.15 -5.40 -13.66
N ASP A 72 1.31 -6.58 -14.24
CA ASP A 72 0.52 -7.05 -15.38
C ASP A 72 -0.53 -8.06 -14.91
N LEU A 73 -1.79 -7.68 -14.98
CA LEU A 73 -2.94 -8.44 -14.50
C LEU A 73 -3.68 -9.19 -15.62
N THR A 74 -3.23 -9.08 -16.86
CA THR A 74 -3.97 -9.56 -18.05
C THR A 74 -4.38 -11.02 -17.98
N ASP A 75 -3.47 -11.89 -17.48
CA ASP A 75 -3.69 -13.34 -17.53
C ASP A 75 -4.48 -13.88 -16.33
N VAL A 76 -4.88 -13.00 -15.39
CA VAL A 76 -5.60 -13.38 -14.18
C VAL A 76 -6.97 -12.73 -14.06
N VAL A 77 -7.22 -11.67 -14.81
CA VAL A 77 -8.45 -10.90 -14.77
C VAL A 77 -9.27 -11.19 -16.01
N GLN A 78 -10.50 -11.69 -15.80
CA GLN A 78 -11.44 -11.98 -16.87
C GLN A 78 -12.10 -10.70 -17.41
N ASP A 79 -12.46 -9.79 -16.51
CA ASP A 79 -13.14 -8.55 -16.82
C ASP A 79 -12.75 -7.47 -15.82
N HIS A 80 -12.81 -6.20 -16.21
CA HIS A 80 -12.36 -5.09 -15.38
C HIS A 80 -13.12 -3.81 -15.65
N ARG A 81 -13.06 -2.90 -14.67
CA ARG A 81 -13.61 -1.55 -14.77
C ARG A 81 -12.69 -0.58 -14.03
N ILE A 82 -12.40 0.56 -14.63
CA ILE A 82 -11.66 1.66 -14.00
C ILE A 82 -12.66 2.75 -13.61
N GLU A 83 -12.68 3.10 -12.33
CA GLU A 83 -13.55 4.14 -11.78
C GLU A 83 -12.76 5.17 -10.98
N VAL A 84 -13.27 6.40 -10.97
CA VAL A 84 -12.71 7.54 -10.23
C VAL A 84 -13.67 7.92 -9.12
N TYR A 85 -13.16 7.89 -7.89
CA TYR A 85 -13.94 8.24 -6.69
C TYR A 85 -13.40 9.55 -6.11
N PRO A 86 -14.13 10.66 -6.21
CA PRO A 86 -13.84 11.84 -5.42
C PRO A 86 -14.04 11.55 -3.93
N ASP A 87 -13.55 12.41 -3.07
CA ASP A 87 -13.47 12.22 -1.61
C ASP A 87 -14.75 11.66 -0.96
N PHE A 88 -15.90 12.23 -1.31
CA PHE A 88 -17.21 11.85 -0.76
C PHE A 88 -17.78 10.55 -1.37
N ALA A 89 -17.23 10.06 -2.47
CA ALA A 89 -17.76 8.92 -3.20
C ALA A 89 -17.07 7.58 -2.83
N LEU A 90 -16.03 7.59 -2.01
CA LEU A 90 -15.40 6.35 -1.51
C LEU A 90 -16.41 5.44 -0.78
N GLU A 91 -17.48 6.03 -0.28
CA GLU A 91 -18.57 5.28 0.34
C GLU A 91 -19.28 4.32 -0.61
N SER A 92 -19.33 4.61 -1.91
CA SER A 92 -19.96 3.74 -2.91
C SER A 92 -19.07 2.57 -3.35
N LEU A 93 -17.77 2.62 -3.06
CA LEU A 93 -16.77 1.66 -3.50
C LEU A 93 -17.19 0.19 -3.29
N GLN A 94 -17.79 -0.13 -2.14
CA GLN A 94 -18.20 -1.49 -1.82
C GLN A 94 -19.34 -1.99 -2.70
N GLY A 95 -20.28 -1.10 -3.08
CA GLY A 95 -21.38 -1.43 -3.97
C GLY A 95 -20.94 -1.71 -5.41
N ASP A 96 -19.79 -1.15 -5.77
CA ASP A 96 -19.20 -1.27 -7.10
C ASP A 96 -18.29 -2.50 -7.28
N MET A 97 -17.99 -3.20 -6.18
CA MET A 97 -17.09 -4.35 -6.19
C MET A 97 -17.75 -5.59 -6.82
N SER A 98 -16.95 -6.36 -7.55
CA SER A 98 -17.36 -7.67 -8.04
C SER A 98 -17.40 -8.69 -6.91
N ASN A 99 -18.46 -9.50 -6.81
CA ASN A 99 -18.55 -10.59 -5.84
C ASN A 99 -17.55 -11.74 -6.06
N ALA A 100 -16.83 -11.75 -7.19
CA ALA A 100 -15.86 -12.78 -7.55
C ALA A 100 -14.59 -12.12 -8.12
N GLY A 101 -13.92 -11.29 -7.30
CA GLY A 101 -12.76 -10.56 -7.77
C GLY A 101 -12.04 -9.81 -6.67
N PHE A 102 -11.39 -8.72 -7.04
CA PHE A 102 -10.71 -7.81 -6.12
C PHE A 102 -10.72 -6.39 -6.69
N SER A 103 -10.38 -5.43 -5.85
CA SER A 103 -10.18 -4.05 -6.28
C SER A 103 -8.79 -3.56 -5.93
N PHE A 104 -8.13 -2.89 -6.89
CA PHE A 104 -6.86 -2.21 -6.67
C PHE A 104 -7.10 -0.70 -6.60
N LEU A 105 -6.84 -0.11 -5.44
CA LEU A 105 -7.15 1.27 -5.11
C LEU A 105 -5.87 2.11 -5.02
N MET A 106 -5.82 3.24 -5.71
CA MET A 106 -4.76 4.23 -5.56
C MET A 106 -5.31 5.56 -5.06
N ILE A 107 -4.68 6.11 -4.04
CA ILE A 107 -5.03 7.39 -3.42
C ILE A 107 -3.81 8.33 -3.48
N PRO A 108 -3.96 9.59 -3.91
CA PRO A 108 -2.88 10.57 -3.83
C PRO A 108 -2.65 10.98 -2.37
N SER A 109 -1.38 11.00 -1.94
CA SER A 109 -1.02 11.36 -0.56
C SER A 109 -1.42 12.77 -0.20
N TYR A 110 -1.79 12.97 1.07
CA TYR A 110 -2.18 14.26 1.67
C TYR A 110 -3.38 14.96 1.02
N SER A 111 -4.06 14.32 0.10
CA SER A 111 -5.32 14.77 -0.51
C SER A 111 -6.49 14.73 0.49
N VAL A 112 -7.62 15.33 0.11
CA VAL A 112 -8.85 15.21 0.90
C VAL A 112 -9.31 13.77 0.97
N VAL A 113 -9.25 13.05 -0.16
CA VAL A 113 -9.61 11.63 -0.21
C VAL A 113 -8.72 10.76 0.70
N HIS A 114 -7.42 11.06 0.82
CA HIS A 114 -6.53 10.35 1.74
C HIS A 114 -6.94 10.57 3.22
N ARG A 115 -7.28 11.79 3.60
CA ARG A 115 -7.72 12.10 4.96
C ARG A 115 -9.01 11.38 5.35
N LEU A 116 -9.95 11.28 4.40
CA LEU A 116 -11.24 10.65 4.61
C LEU A 116 -11.19 9.13 4.52
N ALA A 117 -10.29 8.57 3.69
CA ALA A 117 -10.17 7.14 3.49
C ALA A 117 -10.01 6.36 4.81
N GLY A 118 -9.15 6.83 5.71
CA GLY A 118 -8.94 6.19 7.01
C GLY A 118 -10.23 6.06 7.82
N ILE A 119 -11.06 7.11 7.83
CA ILE A 119 -12.33 7.13 8.55
C ILE A 119 -13.37 6.25 7.86
N GLN A 120 -13.48 6.36 6.55
CA GLN A 120 -14.50 5.66 5.76
C GLN A 120 -14.22 4.15 5.72
N PHE A 121 -12.96 3.74 5.64
CA PHE A 121 -12.59 2.32 5.68
C PHE A 121 -12.93 1.68 7.03
N VAL A 122 -12.78 2.40 8.14
CA VAL A 122 -13.11 1.89 9.49
C VAL A 122 -14.61 1.83 9.73
N ALA A 123 -15.38 2.74 9.15
CA ALA A 123 -16.82 2.79 9.35
C ALA A 123 -17.59 1.61 8.74
N ARG A 124 -16.92 0.77 7.95
CA ARG A 124 -17.57 -0.29 7.17
C ARG A 124 -17.04 -1.69 7.50
N ARG A 125 -17.92 -2.68 7.37
CA ARG A 125 -17.53 -4.08 7.29
C ARG A 125 -17.33 -4.44 5.82
N TRP A 126 -16.10 -4.72 5.45
CA TRP A 126 -15.75 -5.11 4.09
C TRP A 126 -16.08 -6.58 3.83
N ASN A 127 -16.48 -6.88 2.60
CA ASN A 127 -16.75 -8.24 2.17
C ASN A 127 -15.41 -8.97 1.90
N GLU A 128 -15.09 -9.97 2.70
CA GLU A 128 -13.85 -10.75 2.55
C GLU A 128 -13.75 -11.51 1.22
N SER A 129 -14.90 -11.79 0.58
CA SER A 129 -14.93 -12.47 -0.73
C SER A 129 -14.45 -11.59 -1.89
N SER A 130 -14.32 -10.28 -1.67
CA SER A 130 -13.89 -9.32 -2.68
C SER A 130 -12.89 -8.35 -2.04
N PRO A 131 -11.64 -8.76 -1.86
CA PRO A 131 -10.66 -7.96 -1.16
C PRO A 131 -10.33 -6.67 -1.89
N ILE A 132 -10.07 -5.61 -1.10
CA ILE A 132 -9.48 -4.36 -1.56
C ILE A 132 -8.03 -4.34 -1.14
N MET A 133 -7.15 -4.16 -2.11
CA MET A 133 -5.76 -3.80 -1.87
C MET A 133 -5.43 -2.50 -2.58
N GLY A 134 -4.31 -1.91 -2.24
CA GLY A 134 -3.84 -0.72 -2.92
C GLY A 134 -2.89 0.10 -2.10
N CYS A 135 -2.82 1.38 -2.40
CA CYS A 135 -1.85 2.24 -1.76
C CYS A 135 -2.19 3.72 -1.81
N VAL A 136 -1.57 4.43 -0.88
CA VAL A 136 -1.43 5.89 -0.92
C VAL A 136 -0.10 6.20 -1.58
N VAL A 137 -0.14 6.76 -2.78
CA VAL A 137 1.06 7.06 -3.57
C VAL A 137 1.68 8.39 -3.17
N ALA A 138 3.01 8.46 -3.21
CA ALA A 138 3.76 9.69 -2.98
C ALA A 138 5.03 9.70 -3.84
N ALA A 139 5.38 10.85 -4.40
CA ALA A 139 6.55 10.98 -5.26
C ALA A 139 7.86 10.81 -4.49
N ASP A 140 8.00 11.49 -3.37
CA ASP A 140 9.13 11.36 -2.46
C ASP A 140 8.72 11.82 -1.05
N VAL A 141 8.72 10.88 -0.13
CA VAL A 141 8.39 11.15 1.27
C VAL A 141 9.68 11.56 1.97
N GLY A 142 9.76 12.78 2.42
CA GLY A 142 10.95 13.32 3.13
C GLY A 142 11.74 14.37 2.36
N SER A 143 11.45 14.63 1.08
CA SER A 143 11.95 15.85 0.44
C SER A 143 11.17 17.06 0.94
N SER A 144 11.86 18.17 1.16
CA SER A 144 11.26 19.47 1.49
C SER A 144 10.36 20.02 0.38
N LEU A 145 10.42 19.44 -0.80
CA LEU A 145 9.56 19.67 -1.94
C LEU A 145 8.50 18.56 -1.96
N MET A 146 7.34 18.79 -1.36
CA MET A 146 6.16 17.97 -1.57
C MET A 146 5.80 18.11 -3.07
N GLN A 147 6.33 17.22 -3.89
CA GLN A 147 5.81 17.06 -5.24
C GLN A 147 4.36 16.60 -5.10
N GLU A 148 3.49 17.25 -5.86
CA GLU A 148 2.07 16.92 -5.87
C GLU A 148 1.88 15.45 -6.26
N SER A 149 1.32 14.68 -5.35
CA SER A 149 1.02 13.27 -5.60
C SER A 149 -0.16 13.17 -6.55
N VAL A 150 -0.03 12.31 -7.55
CA VAL A 150 -1.09 12.09 -8.53
C VAL A 150 -1.35 10.60 -8.71
N VAL A 151 -2.61 10.29 -9.00
CA VAL A 151 -3.06 9.00 -9.52
C VAL A 151 -3.61 9.18 -10.93
N VAL A 152 -3.59 8.14 -11.74
CA VAL A 152 -3.89 8.23 -13.17
C VAL A 152 -4.93 7.19 -13.55
N ASP A 153 -5.95 7.63 -14.27
CA ASP A 153 -6.82 6.79 -15.07
C ASP A 153 -6.26 6.77 -16.50
N GLY A 154 -5.60 5.69 -16.85
CA GLY A 154 -4.99 5.51 -18.17
C GLY A 154 -6.03 5.38 -19.28
N GLN A 155 -7.25 4.93 -19.00
CA GLN A 155 -8.30 4.81 -20.00
C GLN A 155 -8.78 6.20 -20.46
N ARG A 156 -8.95 7.12 -19.51
CA ARG A 156 -9.29 8.52 -19.79
C ARG A 156 -8.08 9.37 -20.16
N GLY A 157 -6.86 8.91 -19.79
CA GLY A 157 -5.63 9.70 -19.88
C GLY A 157 -5.65 10.90 -18.95
N ALA A 158 -6.23 10.75 -17.77
CA ALA A 158 -6.44 11.84 -16.82
C ALA A 158 -5.69 11.58 -15.50
N MET A 159 -5.12 12.66 -14.93
CA MET A 159 -4.41 12.67 -13.64
C MET A 159 -5.26 13.37 -12.59
N TYR A 160 -5.28 12.81 -11.38
CA TYR A 160 -6.08 13.31 -10.27
C TYR A 160 -5.20 13.51 -9.02
N THR A 161 -5.45 14.62 -8.32
CA THR A 161 -4.76 15.00 -7.07
C THR A 161 -5.65 14.84 -5.83
N ASP A 162 -6.98 14.82 -6.02
CA ASP A 162 -7.99 14.78 -4.95
C ASP A 162 -9.05 13.68 -5.15
N SER A 163 -8.78 12.70 -6.00
CA SER A 163 -9.68 11.56 -6.22
C SER A 163 -8.92 10.26 -6.14
N ALA A 164 -9.57 9.20 -5.69
CA ALA A 164 -9.04 7.86 -5.81
C ALA A 164 -9.30 7.29 -7.20
N VAL A 165 -8.37 6.51 -7.73
CA VAL A 165 -8.56 5.72 -8.95
C VAL A 165 -8.57 4.25 -8.55
N VAL A 166 -9.59 3.54 -8.99
CA VAL A 166 -9.80 2.13 -8.64
C VAL A 166 -9.93 1.28 -9.90
N LEU A 167 -9.19 0.19 -9.90
CA LEU A 167 -9.33 -0.88 -10.86
C LEU A 167 -10.11 -2.02 -10.19
N HIS A 168 -11.37 -2.19 -10.57
CA HIS A 168 -12.19 -3.32 -10.18
C HIS A 168 -11.91 -4.49 -11.11
N CYS A 169 -11.56 -5.62 -10.57
CA CYS A 169 -11.19 -6.82 -11.30
C CYS A 169 -12.17 -7.96 -11.00
N LYS A 170 -12.66 -8.62 -12.05
CA LYS A 170 -13.38 -9.88 -11.97
C LYS A 170 -12.44 -11.00 -12.37
N LEU A 171 -12.32 -12.02 -11.54
CA LEU A 171 -11.50 -13.20 -11.81
C LEU A 171 -12.21 -14.18 -12.74
N PHE A 172 -11.44 -15.11 -13.31
CA PHE A 172 -12.02 -16.24 -14.04
C PHE A 172 -12.88 -17.10 -13.12
N ALA A 173 -13.84 -17.80 -13.71
CA ALA A 173 -14.76 -18.66 -12.96
C ALA A 173 -13.98 -19.72 -12.15
N GLY A 174 -14.24 -19.77 -10.86
CA GLY A 174 -13.58 -20.69 -9.93
C GLY A 174 -12.32 -20.13 -9.27
N ASP A 175 -11.77 -19.03 -9.74
CA ASP A 175 -10.64 -18.39 -9.07
C ASP A 175 -11.12 -17.53 -7.88
N ARG A 176 -10.26 -17.43 -6.86
CA ARG A 176 -10.52 -16.63 -5.66
C ARG A 176 -9.31 -15.77 -5.34
N ALA A 177 -9.55 -14.53 -4.94
CA ALA A 177 -8.55 -13.62 -4.43
C ALA A 177 -8.53 -13.61 -2.90
N ARG A 178 -7.34 -13.52 -2.32
CA ARG A 178 -7.12 -13.27 -0.90
C ARG A 178 -5.93 -12.35 -0.70
N LEU A 179 -5.89 -11.65 0.42
CA LEU A 179 -4.73 -10.84 0.80
C LEU A 179 -3.86 -11.61 1.78
N GLU A 180 -2.56 -11.55 1.53
CA GLU A 180 -1.52 -11.95 2.47
C GLU A 180 -0.81 -10.70 2.97
N VAL A 181 -0.89 -10.47 4.28
CA VAL A 181 -0.34 -9.27 4.91
C VAL A 181 0.83 -9.65 5.79
N ILE A 182 1.98 -9.05 5.52
CA ILE A 182 3.18 -9.22 6.33
C ILE A 182 3.38 -7.94 7.13
N ASN A 183 3.32 -8.06 8.45
CA ASN A 183 3.54 -6.97 9.38
C ASN A 183 4.58 -7.39 10.43
N PRO A 184 5.80 -6.79 10.42
CA PRO A 184 6.81 -7.10 11.40
C PRO A 184 6.61 -6.38 12.72
N PHE A 185 5.68 -5.40 12.77
CA PHE A 185 5.46 -4.58 13.95
C PHE A 185 4.37 -5.15 14.85
N SER A 186 4.60 -5.10 16.13
CA SER A 186 3.61 -5.34 17.17
C SER A 186 3.65 -4.19 18.17
N ALA A 187 2.54 -3.92 18.85
CA ALA A 187 2.51 -2.89 19.87
C ALA A 187 3.44 -3.25 21.04
N ASP A 188 4.33 -2.35 21.42
CA ASP A 188 5.13 -2.51 22.63
C ASP A 188 4.24 -2.27 23.85
N MET A 189 3.89 -3.34 24.55
CA MET A 189 2.99 -3.30 25.71
C MET A 189 3.60 -2.57 26.90
N GLN A 190 4.92 -2.31 26.90
CA GLN A 190 5.60 -1.54 27.93
C GLN A 190 5.65 -0.04 27.61
N SER A 191 5.37 0.35 26.35
CA SER A 191 5.31 1.75 25.95
C SER A 191 4.04 2.43 26.46
N ASP A 192 4.08 3.76 26.53
CA ASP A 192 2.91 4.57 26.92
C ASP A 192 1.73 4.36 25.96
N VAL A 193 0.51 4.49 26.49
CA VAL A 193 -0.72 4.51 25.67
C VAL A 193 -0.94 5.91 25.15
N ILE A 194 -1.06 6.03 23.85
CA ILE A 194 -1.26 7.30 23.13
C ILE A 194 -2.64 7.27 22.48
N SER A 195 -3.41 8.33 22.63
CA SER A 195 -4.68 8.50 21.93
C SER A 195 -4.82 9.92 21.41
N PHE A 196 -5.67 10.06 20.40
CA PHE A 196 -5.94 11.33 19.73
C PHE A 196 -7.43 11.66 19.83
N SER A 197 -7.75 12.94 20.00
CA SER A 197 -9.13 13.39 20.10
C SER A 197 -9.85 13.52 18.76
N THR A 198 -9.07 13.68 17.68
CA THR A 198 -9.58 13.88 16.32
C THR A 198 -8.79 13.04 15.32
N SER A 199 -9.44 12.66 14.22
CA SER A 199 -8.75 12.04 13.09
C SER A 199 -7.90 13.08 12.37
N SER A 200 -6.61 12.80 12.19
CA SER A 200 -5.68 13.72 11.54
C SER A 200 -4.48 13.01 10.94
N LEU A 201 -3.97 13.58 9.83
CA LEU A 201 -2.65 13.26 9.26
C LEU A 201 -1.53 14.14 9.84
N VAL A 202 -1.89 15.24 10.52
CA VAL A 202 -0.95 16.16 11.16
C VAL A 202 -1.16 16.12 12.66
N LEU A 203 -0.24 15.48 13.36
CA LEU A 203 -0.33 15.20 14.77
C LEU A 203 0.33 16.33 15.57
N ARG A 204 -0.45 17.05 16.36
CA ARG A 204 0.01 18.16 17.24
C ARG A 204 -0.15 17.81 18.70
N GLU A 205 -1.38 17.47 19.09
CA GLU A 205 -1.73 17.13 20.48
C GLU A 205 -2.14 15.68 20.57
N CYS A 206 -1.80 15.06 21.67
CA CYS A 206 -2.21 13.70 22.03
C CYS A 206 -2.46 13.59 23.53
N LEU A 207 -3.12 12.52 23.93
CA LEU A 207 -3.19 12.08 25.32
C LEU A 207 -2.20 10.95 25.52
N VAL A 208 -1.25 11.11 26.42
CA VAL A 208 -0.32 10.08 26.85
C VAL A 208 -0.71 9.62 28.25
N ASN A 209 -1.17 8.39 28.37
CA ASN A 209 -1.70 7.85 29.62
C ASN A 209 -2.74 8.81 30.26
N GLY A 210 -3.59 9.43 29.43
CA GLY A 210 -4.64 10.36 29.86
C GLY A 210 -4.19 11.80 30.10
N LYS A 211 -2.92 12.15 29.96
CA LYS A 211 -2.39 13.52 30.10
C LYS A 211 -2.13 14.14 28.73
N THR A 212 -2.52 15.39 28.55
CA THR A 212 -2.29 16.15 27.31
C THR A 212 -0.81 16.47 27.11
N TRP A 213 -0.34 16.22 25.89
CA TRP A 213 1.02 16.49 25.44
C TRP A 213 1.01 17.11 24.06
N ASN A 214 2.02 17.96 23.75
CA ASN A 214 2.41 18.18 22.37
C ASN A 214 3.12 16.92 21.86
N PHE A 215 2.65 16.34 20.77
CA PHE A 215 3.11 15.03 20.30
C PHE A 215 4.59 15.06 19.83
N ALA A 216 5.01 16.14 19.16
CA ALA A 216 6.41 16.30 18.74
C ALA A 216 7.36 16.44 19.94
N ASP A 217 6.94 17.15 21.00
CA ASP A 217 7.72 17.28 22.24
C ASP A 217 7.83 15.94 22.96
N TYR A 218 6.73 15.20 23.02
CA TYR A 218 6.71 13.87 23.62
C TYR A 218 7.69 12.92 22.90
N ILE A 219 7.66 12.85 21.57
CA ILE A 219 8.57 12.03 20.78
C ILE A 219 10.03 12.39 21.05
N ARG A 220 10.36 13.68 21.04
CA ARG A 220 11.72 14.17 21.33
C ARG A 220 12.19 13.79 22.73
N GLN A 221 11.32 13.98 23.73
CA GLN A 221 11.65 13.67 25.13
C GLN A 221 11.86 12.16 25.34
N ARG A 222 11.12 11.32 24.63
CA ARG A 222 11.26 9.85 24.69
C ARG A 222 12.35 9.30 23.81
N GLY A 223 12.98 10.12 22.98
CA GLY A 223 14.02 9.67 22.04
C GLY A 223 13.54 8.68 20.99
N ILE A 224 12.24 8.78 20.63
CA ILE A 224 11.65 7.89 19.61
C ILE A 224 12.32 8.17 18.27
N GLN A 225 12.88 7.15 17.67
CA GLN A 225 13.58 7.25 16.40
C GLN A 225 12.62 7.29 15.21
N GLU A 226 13.07 7.92 14.13
CA GLU A 226 12.35 7.86 12.86
C GLU A 226 12.23 6.39 12.38
N GLY A 227 11.10 6.06 11.76
CA GLY A 227 10.82 4.69 11.33
C GLY A 227 10.09 3.82 12.34
N VAL A 228 9.98 4.23 13.61
CA VAL A 228 9.16 3.50 14.61
C VAL A 228 7.70 3.96 14.47
N PRO A 229 6.78 3.11 13.96
CA PRO A 229 5.38 3.50 13.79
C PRO A 229 4.60 3.45 15.11
N LEU A 230 3.46 4.13 15.12
CA LEU A 230 2.40 3.84 16.07
C LEU A 230 1.62 2.61 15.60
N VAL A 231 1.26 1.75 16.52
CA VAL A 231 0.46 0.55 16.29
C VAL A 231 -0.85 0.66 17.06
N GLY A 232 -1.96 0.54 16.34
CA GLY A 232 -3.31 0.50 16.89
C GLY A 232 -4.07 -0.73 16.42
N ASN A 233 -5.09 -1.14 17.17
CA ASN A 233 -6.03 -2.17 16.74
C ASN A 233 -7.33 -1.52 16.31
N VAL A 234 -7.70 -1.73 15.05
CA VAL A 234 -8.91 -1.22 14.43
C VAL A 234 -9.77 -2.41 14.02
N GLN A 235 -10.82 -2.68 14.76
CA GLN A 235 -11.75 -3.79 14.48
C GLN A 235 -11.07 -5.16 14.33
N GLY A 236 -10.04 -5.42 15.12
CA GLY A 236 -9.27 -6.68 15.06
C GLY A 236 -8.12 -6.66 14.07
N MET A 237 -7.99 -5.64 13.23
CA MET A 237 -6.87 -5.47 12.31
C MET A 237 -5.82 -4.53 12.88
N THR A 238 -4.56 -4.87 12.70
CA THR A 238 -3.45 -4.00 13.09
C THR A 238 -3.29 -2.87 12.10
N GLN A 239 -3.33 -1.63 12.60
CA GLN A 239 -2.97 -0.44 11.85
C GLN A 239 -1.59 0.04 12.30
N ASN A 240 -0.65 0.19 11.36
CA ASN A 240 0.59 0.91 11.59
C ASN A 240 0.45 2.33 11.05
N VAL A 241 0.88 3.31 11.84
CA VAL A 241 0.92 4.71 11.45
C VAL A 241 2.38 5.14 11.45
N SER A 242 3.01 5.17 10.27
CA SER A 242 4.37 5.65 10.12
C SER A 242 4.42 7.15 10.38
N LEU A 243 5.45 7.58 11.08
CA LEU A 243 5.63 8.96 11.51
C LEU A 243 6.75 9.60 10.71
N LEU A 244 6.48 10.77 10.16
CA LEU A 244 7.44 11.59 9.43
C LEU A 244 7.74 12.84 10.24
N PHE A 245 9.01 13.06 10.53
CA PHE A 245 9.49 14.17 11.34
C PHE A 245 10.03 15.30 10.46
N PRO A 246 9.20 16.27 10.04
CA PRO A 246 9.71 17.41 9.31
C PRO A 246 10.61 18.25 10.24
N LEU A 247 11.87 18.46 9.82
CA LEU A 247 12.86 19.24 10.57
C LEU A 247 12.28 20.60 11.01
N GLY A 248 12.40 20.90 12.29
CA GLY A 248 12.05 22.19 12.86
C GLY A 248 10.55 22.47 13.08
N LYS A 249 9.66 21.51 12.90
CA LYS A 249 8.21 21.70 13.09
C LYS A 249 7.72 21.19 14.46
N GLN A 250 6.69 21.86 14.98
CA GLN A 250 5.98 21.47 16.23
C GLN A 250 4.91 20.41 15.98
N SER A 251 4.92 19.77 14.83
CA SER A 251 3.93 18.76 14.45
C SER A 251 4.63 17.62 13.71
N VAL A 252 4.05 16.44 13.83
CA VAL A 252 4.48 15.21 13.17
C VAL A 252 3.45 14.88 12.09
N THR A 253 3.91 14.49 10.91
CA THR A 253 3.04 14.04 9.83
C THR A 253 2.92 12.53 9.87
N ALA A 254 1.71 12.02 9.70
CA ALA A 254 1.40 10.60 9.70
C ALA A 254 1.14 10.07 8.28
N SER A 255 1.52 8.83 8.03
CA SER A 255 1.29 8.15 6.73
C SER A 255 -0.17 7.73 6.54
N SER A 256 -0.92 7.60 7.63
CA SER A 256 -2.37 7.42 7.64
C SER A 256 -3.00 8.21 8.77
N ALA A 257 -4.27 8.55 8.62
CA ALA A 257 -4.96 9.27 9.68
C ALA A 257 -5.04 8.42 10.96
N VAL A 258 -4.62 9.01 12.08
CA VAL A 258 -4.94 8.44 13.38
C VAL A 258 -6.44 8.54 13.60
N LEU A 259 -7.00 7.60 14.35
CA LEU A 259 -8.42 7.54 14.62
C LEU A 259 -8.69 7.91 16.08
N PRO A 260 -9.73 8.69 16.34
CA PRO A 260 -10.12 9.00 17.71
C PRO A 260 -10.55 7.73 18.44
N LEU A 261 -10.31 7.69 19.74
CA LEU A 261 -10.67 6.60 20.65
C LEU A 261 -9.89 5.28 20.44
N ILE A 262 -9.01 5.20 19.43
CA ILE A 262 -8.11 4.06 19.29
C ILE A 262 -6.89 4.29 20.18
N PRO A 263 -6.57 3.37 21.10
CA PRO A 263 -5.31 3.39 21.83
C PRO A 263 -4.17 2.92 20.91
N TYR A 264 -3.18 3.79 20.74
CA TYR A 264 -1.95 3.49 20.03
C TYR A 264 -0.82 3.27 21.02
N ARG A 265 0.17 2.48 20.58
CA ARG A 265 1.47 2.33 21.22
C ARG A 265 2.56 2.41 20.19
N PHE A 266 3.78 2.76 20.59
CA PHE A 266 4.91 2.61 19.67
C PHE A 266 5.17 1.14 19.36
N ALA A 267 5.66 0.90 18.17
CA ALA A 267 5.96 -0.45 17.72
C ALA A 267 7.18 -1.03 18.42
N LYS A 268 7.14 -2.34 18.64
CA LYS A 268 8.31 -3.18 18.83
C LYS A 268 8.54 -3.92 17.51
N SER A 269 9.79 -3.87 16.99
CA SER A 269 10.14 -4.63 15.79
C SER A 269 10.16 -6.13 16.08
N SER A 270 9.75 -6.92 15.12
CA SER A 270 9.91 -8.37 15.15
C SER A 270 11.25 -8.74 14.50
N GLU A 271 12.03 -9.58 15.15
CA GLU A 271 13.26 -10.15 14.59
C GLU A 271 12.99 -11.24 13.53
N MET A 272 11.72 -11.65 13.37
CA MET A 272 11.30 -12.77 12.52
C MET A 272 10.75 -12.34 11.15
N LEU A 273 11.19 -11.20 10.60
CA LEU A 273 10.66 -10.71 9.33
C LEU A 273 10.92 -11.69 8.18
N ASP A 274 12.15 -12.17 8.06
CA ASP A 274 12.58 -13.10 6.99
C ASP A 274 11.80 -14.42 7.02
N GLU A 275 11.56 -14.97 8.19
CA GLU A 275 10.79 -16.21 8.34
C GLU A 275 9.34 -16.04 7.87
N ARG A 276 8.72 -14.89 8.16
CA ARG A 276 7.36 -14.57 7.68
C ARG A 276 7.30 -14.45 6.17
N TYR A 277 8.29 -13.82 5.54
CA TYR A 277 8.35 -13.76 4.09
C TYR A 277 8.49 -15.13 3.45
N VAL A 278 9.38 -15.97 3.99
CA VAL A 278 9.56 -17.35 3.53
C VAL A 278 8.27 -18.16 3.70
N GLU A 279 7.57 -17.99 4.81
CA GLU A 279 6.31 -18.68 5.08
C GLU A 279 5.23 -18.29 4.06
N VAL A 280 5.03 -16.98 3.80
CA VAL A 280 4.08 -16.49 2.81
C VAL A 280 4.45 -16.99 1.41
N ALA A 281 5.73 -16.94 1.05
CA ALA A 281 6.21 -17.44 -0.24
C ALA A 281 5.93 -18.93 -0.45
N ARG A 282 6.10 -19.73 0.58
CA ARG A 282 5.79 -21.18 0.53
C ARG A 282 4.30 -21.47 0.40
N ARG A 283 3.45 -20.62 0.98
CA ARG A 283 1.98 -20.77 0.93
C ARG A 283 1.38 -20.21 -0.34
N ALA A 284 2.06 -19.27 -0.99
CA ALA A 284 1.58 -18.63 -2.21
C ALA A 284 1.68 -19.63 -3.37
N THR A 285 0.56 -20.18 -3.79
CA THR A 285 0.47 -21.05 -4.98
C THR A 285 0.58 -20.22 -6.26
N ARG A 286 0.10 -18.97 -6.23
CA ARG A 286 0.17 -18.03 -7.33
C ARG A 286 0.08 -16.60 -6.78
N THR A 287 1.20 -15.92 -6.68
CA THR A 287 1.22 -14.48 -6.34
C THR A 287 1.05 -13.68 -7.62
N VAL A 288 -0.02 -12.91 -7.68
CA VAL A 288 -0.41 -12.17 -8.89
C VAL A 288 0.05 -10.74 -8.84
N VAL A 289 -0.05 -10.11 -7.68
CA VAL A 289 0.34 -8.72 -7.52
C VAL A 289 1.57 -8.64 -6.66
N ALA A 290 2.53 -7.89 -7.16
CA ALA A 290 3.69 -7.52 -6.39
C ALA A 290 3.31 -6.89 -5.05
N SER A 291 4.14 -7.11 -4.07
CA SER A 291 3.98 -6.50 -2.77
C SER A 291 4.01 -4.97 -2.86
N VAL A 292 3.19 -4.35 -2.04
CA VAL A 292 3.19 -2.91 -1.79
C VAL A 292 3.91 -2.71 -0.47
N HIS A 293 5.00 -1.94 -0.46
CA HIS A 293 5.85 -1.75 0.71
C HIS A 293 5.69 -0.34 1.27
N GLY A 294 5.59 -0.23 2.59
CA GLY A 294 5.57 1.06 3.28
C GLY A 294 6.91 1.79 3.19
N TYR A 295 6.86 3.08 2.95
CA TYR A 295 8.05 3.91 2.84
C TYR A 295 8.96 3.83 4.08
N GLY A 296 8.37 3.79 5.28
CA GLY A 296 9.13 3.66 6.54
C GLY A 296 9.94 2.37 6.66
N ASN A 297 9.68 1.39 5.79
CA ASN A 297 10.36 0.10 5.77
C ASN A 297 11.47 0.01 4.72
N TYR A 298 11.70 1.07 3.94
CA TYR A 298 12.72 1.08 2.89
C TYR A 298 14.10 0.67 3.41
N GLU A 299 14.55 1.24 4.52
CA GLU A 299 15.86 0.89 5.11
C GLU A 299 15.89 -0.53 5.67
N MET A 300 14.80 -1.01 6.24
CA MET A 300 14.67 -2.36 6.73
C MET A 300 14.72 -3.36 5.56
N MET A 301 13.98 -3.09 4.49
CA MET A 301 13.97 -3.92 3.28
C MET A 301 15.33 -3.91 2.57
N SER A 302 16.06 -2.80 2.60
CA SER A 302 17.40 -2.71 2.00
C SER A 302 18.44 -3.60 2.69
N ARG A 303 18.16 -4.05 3.92
CA ARG A 303 19.01 -4.98 4.69
C ARG A 303 18.47 -6.41 4.66
N ALA A 304 17.39 -6.64 3.91
CA ALA A 304 16.74 -7.94 3.86
C ALA A 304 17.61 -9.00 3.17
N SER A 305 17.36 -10.26 3.54
CA SER A 305 18.09 -11.39 3.02
C SER A 305 17.67 -11.80 1.60
N GLU A 306 18.42 -12.68 0.97
CA GLU A 306 18.15 -13.28 -0.34
C GLU A 306 16.75 -13.94 -0.43
N SER A 307 16.14 -14.30 0.70
CA SER A 307 14.78 -14.87 0.73
C SER A 307 13.71 -13.90 0.25
N MET A 308 14.01 -12.59 0.16
CA MET A 308 13.09 -11.55 -0.29
C MET A 308 13.14 -11.30 -1.81
N GLU A 309 14.04 -11.93 -2.55
CA GLU A 309 14.15 -11.77 -4.01
C GLU A 309 12.85 -12.09 -4.78
N ILE A 310 11.98 -12.89 -4.17
CA ILE A 310 10.69 -13.28 -4.75
C ILE A 310 9.63 -12.16 -4.70
N PHE A 311 9.83 -11.16 -3.86
CA PHE A 311 8.90 -10.04 -3.73
C PHE A 311 9.43 -8.83 -4.48
N SER A 312 8.53 -8.10 -5.10
CA SER A 312 8.82 -6.83 -5.75
C SER A 312 7.61 -5.91 -5.65
N GLY A 313 7.84 -4.62 -5.53
CA GLY A 313 6.76 -3.65 -5.42
C GLY A 313 7.22 -2.22 -5.18
N PRO A 314 6.29 -1.27 -5.28
CA PRO A 314 6.55 0.12 -4.97
C PRO A 314 6.68 0.35 -3.46
N PHE A 315 7.53 1.30 -3.05
CA PHE A 315 7.50 1.88 -1.71
C PHE A 315 6.52 3.04 -1.69
N VAL A 316 5.40 2.83 -1.05
CA VAL A 316 4.29 3.79 -0.97
C VAL A 316 4.18 4.42 0.41
N LEU A 317 3.45 5.52 0.53
CA LEU A 317 3.26 6.19 1.81
C LEU A 317 2.41 5.34 2.77
N GLY A 318 1.43 4.63 2.25
CA GLY A 318 0.55 3.77 3.04
C GLY A 318 -0.04 2.66 2.19
N GLU A 319 -0.06 1.45 2.72
CA GLU A 319 -0.67 0.28 2.11
C GLU A 319 -2.13 0.16 2.52
N ILE A 320 -2.93 -0.30 1.59
CA ILE A 320 -4.34 -0.61 1.79
C ILE A 320 -4.53 -2.12 1.66
N ALA A 321 -5.02 -2.73 2.73
CA ALA A 321 -5.41 -4.14 2.76
C ALA A 321 -6.72 -4.26 3.51
N MET A 322 -7.84 -4.04 2.84
CA MET A 322 -9.18 -3.87 3.42
C MET A 322 -9.33 -2.60 4.28
N LEU A 323 -8.27 -2.18 4.92
CA LEU A 323 -8.11 -0.93 5.66
C LEU A 323 -6.82 -0.24 5.22
N LEU A 324 -6.68 1.05 5.54
CA LEU A 324 -5.42 1.77 5.42
C LEU A 324 -4.52 1.37 6.60
N THR A 325 -3.74 0.32 6.43
CA THR A 325 -3.06 -0.38 7.53
C THR A 325 -1.57 -0.10 7.62
N ASN A 326 -0.94 0.50 6.60
CA ASN A 326 0.50 0.74 6.55
C ASN A 326 1.33 -0.48 6.98
N GLN A 327 0.99 -1.62 6.44
CA GLN A 327 1.74 -2.84 6.67
C GLN A 327 3.09 -2.77 5.94
N VAL A 328 3.98 -3.69 6.23
CA VAL A 328 5.25 -3.76 5.51
C VAL A 328 5.05 -4.22 4.09
N THR A 329 4.21 -5.23 3.92
CA THR A 329 3.97 -5.84 2.63
C THR A 329 2.56 -6.38 2.56
N VAL A 330 1.89 -6.10 1.46
CA VAL A 330 0.58 -6.64 1.11
C VAL A 330 0.67 -7.34 -0.23
N ASN A 331 0.33 -8.61 -0.26
CA ASN A 331 0.31 -9.42 -1.48
C ASN A 331 -1.12 -9.86 -1.79
N LEU A 332 -1.50 -9.78 -3.04
CA LEU A 332 -2.70 -10.41 -3.55
C LEU A 332 -2.34 -11.78 -4.11
N VAL A 333 -2.98 -12.80 -3.60
CA VAL A 333 -2.83 -14.17 -4.05
C VAL A 333 -4.13 -14.59 -4.73
N VAL A 334 -4.03 -15.13 -5.95
CA VAL A 334 -5.15 -15.74 -6.66
C VAL A 334 -4.93 -17.23 -6.72
N SER A 335 -5.94 -18.01 -6.31
CA SER A 335 -5.95 -19.45 -6.35
C SER A 335 -7.11 -19.97 -7.20
N SER A 336 -6.87 -21.04 -7.96
CA SER A 336 -7.90 -21.69 -8.77
C SER A 336 -8.72 -22.70 -7.96
N ALA A 337 -9.97 -22.91 -8.35
CA ALA A 337 -10.85 -23.90 -7.72
C ALA A 337 -10.23 -25.30 -7.87
N GLY A 338 -9.92 -25.96 -6.74
CA GLY A 338 -9.28 -27.28 -6.71
C GLY A 338 -7.87 -27.30 -6.12
N GLU A 339 -7.21 -26.17 -5.99
CA GLU A 339 -5.98 -26.06 -5.21
C GLU A 339 -6.33 -26.09 -3.71
N LYS A 340 -5.81 -27.11 -3.00
CA LYS A 340 -5.97 -27.17 -1.54
C LYS A 340 -5.23 -26.00 -0.91
N VAL A 341 -5.98 -25.04 -0.41
CA VAL A 341 -5.44 -24.02 0.49
C VAL A 341 -5.11 -24.75 1.79
N TRP A 342 -3.84 -24.92 2.09
CA TRP A 342 -3.42 -25.44 3.37
C TRP A 342 -3.73 -24.37 4.42
N SER A 343 -4.67 -24.67 5.30
CA SER A 343 -5.06 -23.85 6.46
C SER A 343 -4.01 -23.91 7.55
#